data_eb434b257425d863ed0917335b86a8b3
#
_entry.id   eb434b257425d863ed0917335b86a8b3
#
_cell.length_a   1.000
_cell.length_b   1.000
_cell.length_c   1.000
_cell.angle_alpha   90.00
_cell.angle_beta   90.00
_cell.angle_gamma   90.00
#
_symmetry.space_group_name_H-M   'P 1'
#
loop_
_entity.id
_entity.type
_entity.pdbx_description
1 polymer ?
#
loop_
_entity_poly.entity_id
_entity_poly.type
_entity_poly.pdbx_seq_one_letter_code
_entity_poly.pdbx_strand_id
1 'polypeptide(L)'
;MGQKSVYNIITAQQINGVWGIADVAFSITSLRKAQMQMQTIIDLTEKGEWFVGSENHYEIIANEYPPILEQPRFVWDIMIKCVETGTLVLYRMIESPLNSMYISK
;
A
#
# COMPACT_ATOMS: atom_id res chain seq x y z
N MET A 1 3.68 -22.51 -18.58
CA MET A 1 4.13 -21.81 -17.64
C MET A 1 3.68 -20.42 -17.59
N GLY A 2 3.04 -20.05 -16.66
CA GLY A 2 2.53 -18.73 -16.57
C GLY A 2 3.62 -17.72 -16.27
N GLN A 3 3.34 -16.49 -16.55
CA GLN A 3 4.20 -15.43 -16.13
C GLN A 3 4.07 -15.24 -14.64
N LYS A 4 5.16 -14.91 -14.03
CA LYS A 4 5.14 -14.55 -12.65
C LYS A 4 4.90 -13.05 -12.53
N SER A 5 4.31 -12.68 -11.43
CA SER A 5 4.06 -11.29 -11.13
C SER A 5 4.75 -10.92 -9.85
N VAL A 6 5.05 -9.65 -9.70
CA VAL A 6 5.51 -9.12 -8.44
C VAL A 6 4.47 -8.10 -7.98
N TYR A 7 4.18 -8.14 -6.70
CA TYR A 7 3.22 -7.24 -6.07
C TYR A 7 4.01 -6.26 -5.24
N ASN A 8 4.04 -5.03 -5.70
CA ASN A 8 4.77 -3.96 -5.00
C ASN A 8 3.78 -3.19 -4.16
N ILE A 9 4.09 -3.05 -2.89
CA ILE A 9 3.31 -2.20 -2.01
C ILE A 9 4.13 -0.95 -1.83
N ILE A 10 3.65 0.14 -2.41
CA ILE A 10 4.33 1.41 -2.32
C ILE A 10 3.68 2.27 -1.26
N THR A 11 4.45 3.16 -0.69
CA THR A 11 3.97 4.05 0.36
C THR A 11 4.44 5.47 0.07
N ALA A 12 3.59 6.42 0.42
CA ALA A 12 3.92 7.83 0.30
C ALA A 12 3.21 8.57 1.42
N GLN A 13 3.72 9.75 1.76
CA GLN A 13 3.12 10.56 2.81
C GLN A 13 2.78 11.93 2.26
N GLN A 14 1.66 12.47 2.75
CA GLN A 14 1.30 13.85 2.45
C GLN A 14 1.43 14.65 3.74
N ILE A 15 2.30 15.63 3.74
CA ILE A 15 2.54 16.48 4.89
C ILE A 15 2.22 17.90 4.47
N ASN A 16 1.32 18.54 5.19
CA ASN A 16 0.89 19.91 4.89
C ASN A 16 0.40 20.05 3.45
N GLY A 17 -0.33 19.06 3.00
CA GLY A 17 -0.93 19.10 1.67
C GLY A 17 -0.01 18.74 0.53
N VAL A 18 1.24 18.38 0.81
CA VAL A 18 2.22 18.05 -0.23
C VAL A 18 2.60 16.58 -0.15
N TRP A 19 2.44 15.86 -1.25
CA TRP A 19 2.86 14.46 -1.30
C TRP A 19 4.36 14.37 -1.49
N GLY A 20 4.97 13.50 -0.70
CA GLY A 20 6.37 13.19 -0.84
C GLY A 20 6.60 12.15 -1.91
N ILE A 21 7.84 11.73 -2.03
CA ILE A 21 8.22 10.72 -3.01
C ILE A 21 7.78 9.36 -2.53
N ALA A 22 7.19 8.58 -3.43
CA ALA A 22 6.74 7.23 -3.08
C ALA A 22 7.94 6.29 -3.03
N ASP A 23 7.88 5.37 -2.09
CA ASP A 23 8.90 4.34 -1.93
C ASP A 23 8.25 2.97 -1.98
N VAL A 24 9.02 1.96 -2.34
CA VAL A 24 8.55 0.60 -2.29
C VAL A 24 8.76 0.08 -0.87
N ALA A 25 7.66 -0.22 -0.19
CA ALA A 25 7.74 -0.76 1.15
C ALA A 25 7.96 -2.27 1.13
N PHE A 26 7.31 -2.96 0.20
CA PHE A 26 7.40 -4.41 0.09
C PHE A 26 7.33 -4.81 -1.38
N SER A 27 8.08 -5.86 -1.73
CA SER A 27 7.98 -6.50 -3.04
C SER A 27 7.75 -7.98 -2.78
N ILE A 28 6.61 -8.49 -3.19
CA ILE A 28 6.19 -9.83 -2.84
C ILE A 28 5.73 -10.55 -4.11
N THR A 29 6.16 -11.80 -4.29
CA THR A 29 5.81 -12.53 -5.49
C THR A 29 4.56 -13.38 -5.35
N SER A 30 3.97 -13.44 -4.17
CA SER A 30 2.76 -14.21 -3.94
C SER A 30 1.60 -13.25 -3.70
N LEU A 31 0.54 -13.37 -4.49
CA LEU A 31 -0.65 -12.53 -4.30
C LEU A 31 -1.20 -12.70 -2.89
N ARG A 32 -1.27 -13.94 -2.42
CA ARG A 32 -1.82 -14.18 -1.10
C ARG A 32 -1.02 -13.49 -0.02
N LYS A 33 0.32 -13.56 -0.11
CA LYS A 33 1.15 -12.91 0.88
C LYS A 33 1.07 -11.39 0.79
N ALA A 34 0.93 -10.87 -0.43
CA ALA A 34 0.76 -9.43 -0.59
C ALA A 34 -0.55 -8.96 0.03
N GLN A 35 -1.61 -9.72 -0.18
CA GLN A 35 -2.90 -9.39 0.43
C GLN A 35 -2.83 -9.47 1.95
N MET A 36 -2.11 -10.46 2.47
CA MET A 36 -1.92 -10.56 3.91
C MET A 36 -1.15 -9.37 4.46
N GLN A 37 -0.17 -8.90 3.69
CA GLN A 37 0.58 -7.73 4.12
C GLN A 37 -0.30 -6.48 4.17
N MET A 38 -1.16 -6.30 3.16
CA MET A 38 -2.09 -5.17 3.17
C MET A 38 -3.06 -5.28 4.33
N GLN A 39 -3.55 -6.49 4.60
CA GLN A 39 -4.45 -6.70 5.72
C GLN A 39 -3.75 -6.42 7.05
N THR A 40 -2.47 -6.78 7.15
CA THR A 40 -1.69 -6.49 8.35
C THR A 40 -1.61 -4.98 8.58
N ILE A 41 -1.44 -4.20 7.52
CA ILE A 41 -1.41 -2.75 7.63
C ILE A 41 -2.72 -2.24 8.23
N ILE A 42 -3.84 -2.77 7.75
CA ILE A 42 -5.15 -2.40 8.28
C ILE A 42 -5.25 -2.77 9.76
N ASP A 43 -4.88 -3.99 10.10
CA ASP A 43 -5.01 -4.48 11.46
C ASP A 43 -4.17 -3.68 12.44
N LEU A 44 -2.94 -3.37 12.07
CA LEU A 44 -2.05 -2.60 12.94
C LEU A 44 -2.60 -1.19 13.15
N THR A 45 -3.19 -0.62 12.11
CA THR A 45 -3.77 0.71 12.22
C THR A 45 -4.96 0.70 13.16
N GLU A 46 -5.83 -0.29 13.00
CA GLU A 46 -7.04 -0.35 13.83
C GLU A 46 -6.75 -0.67 15.27
N LYS A 47 -5.67 -1.41 15.52
CA LYS A 47 -5.27 -1.71 16.88
C LYS A 47 -4.43 -0.61 17.52
N GLY A 48 -4.02 0.36 16.74
CA GLY A 48 -3.18 1.42 17.24
C GLY A 48 -1.76 0.98 17.54
N GLU A 49 -1.28 -0.05 16.85
CA GLU A 49 0.04 -0.61 17.14
C GLU A 49 1.14 -0.17 16.19
N TRP A 50 0.79 0.66 15.22
CA TRP A 50 1.76 1.05 14.22
C TRP A 50 2.98 1.73 14.78
N PHE A 51 2.86 2.62 15.60
CA PHE A 51 3.98 3.41 16.05
C PHE A 51 4.07 3.31 17.56
N VAL A 52 4.62 2.20 17.99
CA VAL A 52 4.78 1.91 19.40
C VAL A 52 5.53 3.06 20.03
N GLY A 53 4.98 3.60 21.12
CA GLY A 53 5.58 4.74 21.78
C GLY A 53 5.10 6.09 21.31
N SER A 54 4.36 6.12 20.21
CA SER A 54 3.77 7.37 19.72
C SER A 54 2.45 7.61 20.42
N GLU A 55 2.16 8.87 20.70
CA GLU A 55 0.86 9.23 21.25
C GLU A 55 -0.13 9.60 20.17
N ASN A 56 0.28 9.53 18.92
CA ASN A 56 -0.59 9.90 17.82
C ASN A 56 -1.56 8.75 17.52
N HIS A 57 -2.72 9.12 17.03
CA HIS A 57 -3.74 8.18 16.64
C HIS A 57 -3.86 8.16 15.13
N TYR A 58 -4.07 6.98 14.58
CA TYR A 58 -4.16 6.79 13.13
C TYR A 58 -5.46 6.11 12.79
N GLU A 59 -6.09 6.55 11.71
CA GLU A 59 -7.34 5.94 11.28
C GLU A 59 -7.32 5.71 9.78
N ILE A 60 -8.03 4.68 9.36
CA ILE A 60 -8.14 4.35 7.94
C ILE A 60 -9.27 5.19 7.38
N ILE A 61 -8.95 6.06 6.42
CA ILE A 61 -9.95 6.91 5.81
C ILE A 61 -10.33 6.45 4.42
N ALA A 62 -9.60 5.50 3.85
CA ALA A 62 -9.97 4.90 2.57
C ALA A 62 -9.38 3.51 2.49
N ASN A 63 -10.14 2.58 1.95
CA ASN A 63 -9.71 1.21 1.77
C ASN A 63 -10.44 0.72 0.54
N GLU A 64 -9.77 0.77 -0.62
CA GLU A 64 -10.44 0.59 -1.89
C GLU A 64 -9.81 -0.47 -2.74
N TYR A 65 -10.64 -1.34 -3.22
CA TYR A 65 -10.31 -2.29 -4.25
C TYR A 65 -10.95 -1.80 -5.53
N PRO A 66 -10.19 -1.48 -6.54
CA PRO A 66 -10.81 -1.08 -7.80
C PRO A 66 -11.57 -2.24 -8.42
N PRO A 67 -12.53 -1.94 -9.24
CA PRO A 67 -13.26 -3.00 -9.93
C PRO A 67 -12.30 -3.81 -10.78
N ILE A 68 -12.34 -5.10 -10.61
CA ILE A 68 -11.43 -5.97 -11.32
C ILE A 68 -11.61 -5.89 -12.81
N LEU A 69 -12.84 -5.65 -13.23
CA LEU A 69 -13.16 -5.69 -14.65
C LEU A 69 -12.44 -4.63 -15.46
N GLU A 70 -12.11 -3.54 -14.83
CA GLU A 70 -11.53 -2.43 -15.56
C GLU A 70 -10.03 -2.33 -15.41
N GLN A 71 -9.45 -3.23 -14.63
CA GLN A 71 -8.04 -3.15 -14.36
C GLN A 71 -7.37 -4.43 -14.79
N PRO A 72 -6.44 -4.35 -15.70
CA PRO A 72 -5.66 -5.55 -16.01
C PRO A 72 -4.74 -5.92 -14.88
N ARG A 73 -4.47 -4.99 -13.96
CA ARG A 73 -3.59 -5.24 -12.84
C ARG A 73 -4.34 -5.03 -11.56
N PHE A 74 -4.02 -5.85 -10.59
CA PHE A 74 -4.65 -5.76 -9.31
C PHE A 74 -4.09 -4.57 -8.53
N VAL A 75 -4.98 -3.79 -7.97
CA VAL A 75 -4.59 -2.59 -7.21
C VAL A 75 -5.45 -2.52 -5.96
N TRP A 76 -4.82 -2.22 -4.85
CA TRP A 76 -5.52 -2.07 -3.58
C TRP A 76 -4.94 -0.84 -2.89
N ASP A 77 -5.77 0.15 -2.61
CA ASP A 77 -5.34 1.39 -1.97
C ASP A 77 -5.86 1.48 -0.55
N ILE A 78 -4.96 1.82 0.36
CA ILE A 78 -5.32 2.10 1.74
C ILE A 78 -4.77 3.47 2.09
N MET A 79 -5.61 4.35 2.60
CA MET A 79 -5.17 5.66 3.05
C MET A 79 -5.39 5.79 4.53
N ILE A 80 -4.37 6.21 5.24
CA ILE A 80 -4.35 6.32 6.68
C ILE A 80 -4.09 7.77 7.04
N LYS A 81 -4.80 8.25 8.05
CA LYS A 81 -4.64 9.64 8.50
C LYS A 81 -4.18 9.67 9.94
N CYS A 82 -3.19 10.49 10.22
CA CYS A 82 -2.83 10.81 11.58
C CYS A 82 -3.80 11.87 12.08
N VAL A 83 -4.55 11.53 13.12
CA VAL A 83 -5.61 12.43 13.60
C VAL A 83 -5.04 13.74 14.11
N GLU A 84 -3.92 13.68 14.81
CA GLU A 84 -3.36 14.86 15.46
C GLU A 84 -2.72 15.84 14.49
N THR A 85 -2.04 15.32 13.46
CA THR A 85 -1.28 16.19 12.56
C THR A 85 -1.93 16.39 11.20
N GLY A 86 -2.88 15.51 10.85
CA GLY A 86 -3.48 15.55 9.52
C GLY A 86 -2.62 14.90 8.43
N THR A 87 -1.47 14.36 8.79
CA THR A 87 -0.61 13.69 7.81
C THR A 87 -1.33 12.48 7.24
N LEU A 88 -1.23 12.32 5.93
CA LEU A 88 -1.81 11.17 5.25
C LEU A 88 -0.70 10.21 4.82
N VAL A 89 -0.97 8.93 4.94
CA VAL A 89 -0.05 7.88 4.49
C VAL A 89 -0.83 6.98 3.55
N LEU A 90 -0.29 6.81 2.36
CA LEU A 90 -0.91 5.95 1.36
C LEU A 90 -0.12 4.66 1.24
N TYR A 91 -0.84 3.55 1.18
CA TYR A 91 -0.25 2.26 0.80
C TYR A 91 -1.02 1.76 -0.41
N ARG A 92 -0.29 1.44 -1.47
CA ARG A 92 -0.90 0.99 -2.72
C ARG A 92 -0.21 -0.28 -3.19
N MET A 93 -1.00 -1.33 -3.41
CA MET A 93 -0.48 -2.58 -3.94
C MET A 93 -0.73 -2.61 -5.43
N ILE A 94 0.32 -2.84 -6.20
CA ILE A 94 0.26 -2.87 -7.66
C ILE A 94 0.88 -4.17 -8.13
N GLU A 95 0.18 -4.86 -9.01
CA GLU A 95 0.72 -6.05 -9.65
C GLU A 95 1.44 -5.63 -10.92
N SER A 96 2.64 -6.13 -11.10
CA SER A 96 3.41 -5.93 -12.31
C SER A 96 3.96 -7.27 -12.78
N PRO A 97 3.93 -7.52 -14.08
CA PRO A 97 4.57 -8.73 -14.58
C PRO A 97 6.05 -8.66 -14.30
N LEU A 98 6.60 -9.76 -13.82
CA LEU A 98 8.00 -9.78 -13.47
C LEU A 98 8.88 -9.48 -14.67
N ASN A 99 8.49 -9.98 -15.83
CA ASN A 99 9.26 -9.79 -17.04
C ASN A 99 9.41 -8.34 -17.44
N SER A 100 8.40 -7.53 -17.20
CA SER A 100 8.46 -6.16 -17.66
C SER A 100 9.51 -5.36 -16.91
N MET A 101 9.97 -5.86 -15.79
CA MET A 101 10.99 -5.15 -15.04
C MET A 101 12.35 -5.24 -15.71
N TYR A 102 12.54 -6.18 -16.58
CA TYR A 102 13.82 -6.34 -17.26
C TYR A 102 13.86 -5.70 -18.62
N ILE A 103 12.70 -5.33 -19.11
CA ILE A 103 12.61 -4.82 -20.45
C ILE A 103 12.70 -3.33 -20.50
N SER A 104 12.62 -2.72 -19.40
CA SER A 104 12.52 -1.29 -19.37
C SER A 104 13.84 -0.61 -19.66
N LYS A 105 14.59 -1.08 -20.48
CA LYS A 105 15.76 -0.40 -20.78
C LYS A 105 15.76 0.25 -22.06
#